data_b9557733bb1ac9b1205a94308a4bfea1
#
_entry.id   b9557733bb1ac9b1205a94308a4bfea1
#
_cell.length_a   1.000
_cell.length_b   1.000
_cell.length_c   1.000
_cell.angle_alpha   90.00
_cell.angle_beta   90.00
_cell.angle_gamma   90.00
#
_symmetry.space_group_name_H-M   'P 1'
#
loop_
_entity.id
_entity.type
_entity.pdbx_description
1 polymer ?
#
loop_
_entity_poly.entity_id
_entity_poly.type
_entity_poly.pdbx_seq_one_letter_code
_entity_poly.pdbx_strand_id
1 'polypeptide(L)'
;MHITQQYYQNKPSLFLMNTEQQEYISLISRSTHDDILIKKTGWEAINFQEHAHEKFQIIYTLSGTLHVETGGVNYFVPEKHIAWIPEKASHKLSSNSRQVSLIIFYINLNITPDDGKNRFSIYSTNGIIAENLKFIASKGKVITRGKQTDLYNFALSFFNLLPQMTLGADFLLKTLVIPNDSRLHPILNYITEHIHEDLNMEQIASQYNLSVRNLSRLFNTSGIHFSSYVN
;
A
#
# COMPACT_ATOMS: atom_id res chain seq x y z
N MET A 1 -25.43 24.60 -26.91
CA MET A 1 -24.16 24.14 -27.49
C MET A 1 -23.00 24.71 -26.67
N HIS A 2 -22.74 24.22 -25.44
CA HIS A 2 -21.60 24.57 -24.56
C HIS A 2 -21.66 23.79 -23.24
N ILE A 3 -21.57 22.44 -23.30
CA ILE A 3 -21.39 21.61 -22.07
C ILE A 3 -20.51 20.38 -22.44
N THR A 4 -19.38 20.57 -23.10
CA THR A 4 -18.51 19.42 -23.43
C THR A 4 -17.01 19.73 -23.24
N GLN A 5 -16.64 20.75 -22.53
CA GLN A 5 -15.23 21.16 -22.42
C GLN A 5 -14.63 21.13 -21.00
N GLN A 6 -15.36 20.68 -19.98
CA GLN A 6 -14.85 20.70 -18.58
C GLN A 6 -14.42 19.33 -18.03
N TYR A 7 -14.49 18.23 -18.79
CA TYR A 7 -14.13 16.90 -18.31
C TYR A 7 -12.69 16.44 -18.62
N TYR A 8 -11.87 17.30 -19.25
CA TYR A 8 -10.52 16.92 -19.69
C TYR A 8 -9.35 17.53 -18.90
N GLN A 9 -9.58 18.23 -17.77
CA GLN A 9 -8.50 18.96 -17.09
C GLN A 9 -7.86 18.25 -15.90
N ASN A 10 -8.20 16.99 -15.57
CA ASN A 10 -7.56 16.26 -14.47
C ASN A 10 -7.04 14.88 -14.89
N LYS A 11 -6.42 14.74 -16.06
CA LYS A 11 -5.53 13.59 -16.29
C LYS A 11 -4.16 13.95 -15.74
N PRO A 12 -3.62 13.21 -14.73
CA PRO A 12 -2.22 13.35 -14.38
C PRO A 12 -1.39 13.19 -15.65
N SER A 13 -0.39 14.04 -15.83
CA SER A 13 0.37 14.10 -17.07
C SER A 13 1.03 12.74 -17.32
N LEU A 14 0.53 11.99 -18.30
CA LEU A 14 1.09 10.71 -18.76
C LEU A 14 2.58 10.81 -19.13
N PHE A 15 3.11 12.02 -19.28
CA PHE A 15 4.50 12.30 -19.65
C PHE A 15 5.55 12.02 -18.58
N LEU A 16 5.16 11.79 -17.31
CA LEU A 16 6.10 11.53 -16.20
C LEU A 16 6.17 10.07 -15.79
N MET A 17 5.30 9.22 -16.33
CA MET A 17 5.30 7.78 -16.03
C MET A 17 6.32 7.05 -16.89
N ASN A 18 7.03 6.08 -16.31
CA ASN A 18 7.90 5.20 -17.08
C ASN A 18 7.06 4.27 -17.98
N THR A 19 7.68 3.71 -19.03
CA THR A 19 7.00 2.85 -20.02
C THR A 19 6.28 1.67 -19.37
N GLU A 20 6.90 1.01 -18.40
CA GLU A 20 6.33 -0.13 -17.68
C GLU A 20 5.07 0.25 -16.90
N GLN A 21 5.08 1.39 -16.24
CA GLN A 21 3.91 1.90 -15.52
C GLN A 21 2.76 2.20 -16.48
N GLN A 22 3.04 2.82 -17.64
CA GLN A 22 2.03 3.12 -18.68
C GLN A 22 1.39 1.85 -19.24
N GLU A 23 2.20 0.84 -19.56
CA GLU A 23 1.72 -0.46 -20.04
C GLU A 23 0.82 -1.13 -19.01
N TYR A 24 1.20 -1.07 -17.73
CA TYR A 24 0.45 -1.70 -16.66
C TYR A 24 -0.89 -1.02 -16.39
N ILE A 25 -0.94 0.32 -16.36
CA ILE A 25 -2.19 1.08 -16.24
C ILE A 25 -3.08 0.81 -17.47
N SER A 26 -2.50 0.71 -18.66
CA SER A 26 -3.24 0.33 -19.87
C SER A 26 -3.84 -1.08 -19.75
N LEU A 27 -3.10 -2.03 -19.18
CA LEU A 27 -3.62 -3.39 -18.94
C LEU A 27 -4.80 -3.37 -17.97
N ILE A 28 -4.71 -2.62 -16.88
CA ILE A 28 -5.80 -2.47 -15.90
C ILE A 28 -7.03 -1.88 -16.58
N SER A 29 -6.86 -0.82 -17.38
CA SER A 29 -7.95 -0.13 -18.07
C SER A 29 -8.65 -0.98 -19.14
N ARG A 30 -7.94 -1.96 -19.73
CA ARG A 30 -8.49 -2.89 -20.73
C ARG A 30 -9.09 -4.14 -20.12
N SER A 31 -8.83 -4.42 -18.85
CA SER A 31 -9.38 -5.60 -18.18
C SER A 31 -10.87 -5.44 -17.92
N THR A 32 -11.59 -6.56 -17.94
CA THR A 32 -13.01 -6.56 -17.65
C THR A 32 -13.29 -6.50 -16.15
N HIS A 33 -14.55 -6.27 -15.79
CA HIS A 33 -15.00 -6.33 -14.38
C HIS A 33 -14.74 -7.70 -13.77
N ASP A 34 -14.84 -8.76 -14.57
CA ASP A 34 -14.67 -10.16 -14.14
C ASP A 34 -13.21 -10.65 -14.16
N ASP A 35 -12.25 -9.74 -14.25
CA ASP A 35 -10.83 -10.06 -14.22
C ASP A 35 -10.18 -9.59 -12.91
N ILE A 36 -9.47 -10.49 -12.25
CA ILE A 36 -8.52 -10.19 -11.19
C ILE A 36 -7.13 -10.20 -11.81
N LEU A 37 -6.46 -9.05 -11.82
CA LEU A 37 -5.09 -8.95 -12.31
C LEU A 37 -4.13 -9.14 -11.13
N ILE A 38 -3.01 -9.81 -11.39
CA ILE A 38 -2.00 -10.13 -10.38
C ILE A 38 -0.62 -9.73 -10.91
N LYS A 39 0.08 -8.88 -10.19
CA LYS A 39 1.48 -8.54 -10.43
C LYS A 39 2.33 -9.01 -9.26
N LYS A 40 3.44 -9.64 -9.54
CA LYS A 40 4.50 -9.93 -8.58
C LYS A 40 5.72 -9.11 -8.98
N THR A 41 6.30 -8.38 -8.04
CA THR A 41 7.60 -7.75 -8.25
C THR A 41 8.71 -8.70 -7.82
N GLY A 42 9.88 -8.54 -8.41
CA GLY A 42 11.10 -9.10 -7.85
C GLY A 42 11.54 -8.34 -6.60
N TRP A 43 12.77 -8.53 -6.19
CA TRP A 43 13.42 -7.69 -5.18
C TRP A 43 13.99 -6.46 -5.91
N GLU A 44 13.19 -5.39 -5.99
CA GLU A 44 13.45 -4.23 -6.84
C GLU A 44 13.00 -2.91 -6.20
N ALA A 45 13.53 -1.79 -6.67
CA ALA A 45 13.08 -0.47 -6.25
C ALA A 45 11.78 -0.10 -6.99
N ILE A 46 10.79 0.39 -6.24
CA ILE A 46 9.49 0.83 -6.76
C ILE A 46 9.45 2.36 -6.81
N ASN A 47 8.99 2.89 -7.94
CA ASN A 47 8.74 4.32 -8.10
C ASN A 47 7.63 4.55 -9.13
N PHE A 48 6.38 4.39 -8.71
CA PHE A 48 5.21 4.71 -9.52
C PHE A 48 4.70 6.11 -9.16
N GLN A 49 4.64 6.97 -10.16
CA GLN A 49 4.12 8.32 -10.03
C GLN A 49 2.62 8.31 -9.70
N GLU A 50 2.12 9.46 -9.28
CA GLU A 50 0.72 9.62 -8.92
C GLU A 50 -0.22 9.17 -10.06
N HIS A 51 -1.16 8.30 -9.73
CA HIS A 51 -2.12 7.72 -10.66
C HIS A 51 -3.37 7.23 -9.93
N ALA A 52 -4.41 6.92 -10.70
CA ALA A 52 -5.64 6.29 -10.23
C ALA A 52 -6.14 5.29 -11.27
N HIS A 53 -6.95 4.34 -10.85
CA HIS A 53 -7.57 3.32 -11.71
C HIS A 53 -8.91 2.84 -11.16
N GLU A 54 -9.69 2.17 -12.01
CA GLU A 54 -11.09 1.77 -11.72
C GLU A 54 -11.22 0.49 -10.86
N LYS A 55 -10.11 -0.14 -10.45
CA LYS A 55 -10.11 -1.34 -9.62
C LYS A 55 -9.56 -1.04 -8.24
N PHE A 56 -10.00 -1.78 -7.25
CA PHE A 56 -9.28 -1.87 -5.98
C PHE A 56 -7.88 -2.38 -6.22
N GLN A 57 -6.91 -1.80 -5.53
CA GLN A 57 -5.55 -2.31 -5.51
C GLN A 57 -5.21 -2.79 -4.10
N ILE A 58 -4.85 -4.06 -4.01
CA ILE A 58 -4.48 -4.70 -2.75
C ILE A 58 -3.02 -5.12 -2.87
N ILE A 59 -2.14 -4.51 -2.08
CA ILE A 59 -0.69 -4.71 -2.16
C ILE A 59 -0.24 -5.41 -0.90
N TYR A 60 0.28 -6.62 -1.03
CA TYR A 60 0.92 -7.34 0.05
C TYR A 60 2.44 -7.19 -0.03
N THR A 61 3.04 -6.63 1.01
CA THR A 61 4.49 -6.50 1.12
C THR A 61 5.09 -7.81 1.63
N LEU A 62 5.78 -8.52 0.73
CA LEU A 62 6.45 -9.78 1.05
C LEU A 62 7.74 -9.55 1.83
N SER A 63 8.49 -8.53 1.46
CA SER A 63 9.75 -8.15 2.10
C SER A 63 10.08 -6.68 1.82
N GLY A 64 10.73 -6.00 2.75
CA GLY A 64 11.04 -4.58 2.68
C GLY A 64 9.87 -3.70 3.11
N THR A 65 9.89 -2.44 2.72
CA THR A 65 8.86 -1.45 3.05
C THR A 65 8.41 -0.69 1.81
N LEU A 66 7.11 -0.72 1.54
CA LEU A 66 6.48 0.10 0.52
C LEU A 66 6.02 1.42 1.14
N HIS A 67 6.19 2.52 0.43
CA HIS A 67 5.64 3.83 0.76
C HIS A 67 4.44 4.09 -0.14
N VAL A 68 3.32 4.48 0.46
CA VAL A 68 2.08 4.85 -0.23
C VAL A 68 1.73 6.28 0.13
N GLU A 69 1.67 7.15 -0.88
CA GLU A 69 1.14 8.50 -0.74
C GLU A 69 -0.28 8.54 -1.29
N THR A 70 -1.25 8.96 -0.48
CA THR A 70 -2.65 9.12 -0.89
C THR A 70 -3.34 10.17 -0.01
N GLY A 71 -4.21 11.00 -0.62
CA GLY A 71 -4.87 12.08 0.10
C GLY A 71 -3.93 13.09 0.74
N GLY A 72 -2.71 13.27 0.18
CA GLY A 72 -1.68 14.16 0.73
C GLY A 72 -0.96 13.62 1.97
N VAL A 73 -1.19 12.35 2.33
CA VAL A 73 -0.56 11.68 3.47
C VAL A 73 0.31 10.54 2.97
N ASN A 74 1.50 10.40 3.56
CA ASN A 74 2.44 9.32 3.27
C ASN A 74 2.35 8.26 4.37
N TYR A 75 2.38 6.98 3.94
CA TYR A 75 2.28 5.83 4.82
C TYR A 75 3.41 4.83 4.54
N PHE A 76 3.88 4.17 5.60
CA PHE A 76 4.69 2.97 5.49
C PHE A 76 3.78 1.73 5.39
N VAL A 77 4.14 0.81 4.52
CA VAL A 77 3.54 -0.52 4.45
C VAL A 77 4.66 -1.54 4.55
N PRO A 78 5.06 -1.92 5.78
CA PRO A 78 6.19 -2.80 6.00
C PRO A 78 5.87 -4.24 5.62
N GLU A 79 6.88 -5.11 5.70
CA GLU A 79 6.73 -6.55 5.50
C GLU A 79 5.55 -7.12 6.29
N LYS A 80 4.86 -8.10 5.71
CA LYS A 80 3.65 -8.75 6.28
C LYS A 80 2.47 -7.81 6.50
N HIS A 81 2.44 -6.68 5.79
CA HIS A 81 1.28 -5.77 5.77
C HIS A 81 0.69 -5.66 4.38
N ILE A 82 -0.57 -5.26 4.35
CA ILE A 82 -1.36 -5.05 3.14
C ILE A 82 -1.75 -3.58 3.07
N ALA A 83 -1.47 -2.92 1.94
CA ALA A 83 -2.13 -1.68 1.58
C ALA A 83 -3.41 -2.00 0.80
N TRP A 84 -4.52 -1.44 1.25
CA TRP A 84 -5.82 -1.51 0.61
C TRP A 84 -6.14 -0.15 0.02
N ILE A 85 -6.11 -0.04 -1.30
CA ILE A 85 -6.32 1.21 -2.03
C ILE A 85 -7.66 1.09 -2.77
N PRO A 86 -8.64 1.96 -2.47
CA PRO A 86 -9.94 1.96 -3.15
C PRO A 86 -9.82 2.27 -4.63
N GLU A 87 -10.83 1.88 -5.40
CA GLU A 87 -10.99 2.33 -6.77
C GLU A 87 -10.99 3.87 -6.85
N LYS A 88 -10.44 4.43 -7.92
CA LYS A 88 -10.37 5.88 -8.19
C LYS A 88 -9.58 6.71 -7.17
N ALA A 89 -9.06 6.11 -6.12
CA ALA A 89 -8.19 6.82 -5.17
C ALA A 89 -6.85 7.16 -5.84
N SER A 90 -6.52 8.46 -5.91
CA SER A 90 -5.21 8.91 -6.38
C SER A 90 -4.14 8.49 -5.39
N HIS A 91 -3.06 7.86 -5.89
CA HIS A 91 -1.97 7.38 -5.06
C HIS A 91 -0.66 7.32 -5.82
N LYS A 92 0.43 7.36 -5.05
CA LYS A 92 1.81 7.19 -5.51
C LYS A 92 2.46 6.07 -4.71
N LEU A 93 3.29 5.26 -5.36
CA LEU A 93 4.01 4.16 -4.72
C LEU A 93 5.51 4.34 -4.88
N SER A 94 6.26 4.19 -3.80
CA SER A 94 7.71 4.22 -3.84
C SER A 94 8.30 3.29 -2.78
N SER A 95 9.56 2.93 -2.96
CA SER A 95 10.35 2.24 -1.94
C SER A 95 11.56 3.08 -1.50
N ASN A 96 11.54 4.40 -1.81
CA ASN A 96 12.62 5.33 -1.51
C ASN A 96 14.01 4.81 -1.94
N SER A 97 14.08 4.28 -3.17
CA SER A 97 15.28 3.69 -3.78
C SER A 97 15.79 2.42 -3.07
N ARG A 98 15.04 1.85 -2.15
CA ARG A 98 15.32 0.55 -1.53
C ARG A 98 14.58 -0.56 -2.29
N GLN A 99 15.04 -1.79 -2.10
CA GLN A 99 14.38 -2.93 -2.73
C GLN A 99 13.20 -3.39 -1.87
N VAL A 100 12.13 -3.79 -2.56
CA VAL A 100 10.91 -4.33 -1.94
C VAL A 100 10.36 -5.44 -2.84
N SER A 101 9.76 -6.46 -2.25
CA SER A 101 9.06 -7.51 -2.98
C SER A 101 7.58 -7.47 -2.66
N LEU A 102 6.74 -7.43 -3.69
CA LEU A 102 5.30 -7.22 -3.57
C LEU A 102 4.48 -8.27 -4.32
N ILE A 103 3.29 -8.55 -3.81
CA ILE A 103 2.19 -9.13 -4.57
C ILE A 103 1.09 -8.08 -4.66
N ILE A 104 0.68 -7.76 -5.87
CA ILE A 104 -0.31 -6.72 -6.14
C ILE A 104 -1.49 -7.36 -6.84
N PHE A 105 -2.69 -7.12 -6.32
CA PHE A 105 -3.95 -7.56 -6.91
C PHE A 105 -4.78 -6.34 -7.32
N TYR A 106 -5.38 -6.41 -8.51
CA TYR A 106 -6.37 -5.45 -8.97
C TYR A 106 -7.69 -6.17 -9.18
N ILE A 107 -8.71 -5.78 -8.43
CA ILE A 107 -9.99 -6.48 -8.37
C ILE A 107 -11.15 -5.50 -8.28
N ASN A 108 -12.28 -5.84 -8.86
CA ASN A 108 -13.54 -5.15 -8.61
C ASN A 108 -14.25 -5.83 -7.43
N LEU A 109 -14.59 -5.08 -6.42
CA LEU A 109 -15.32 -5.54 -5.25
C LEU A 109 -16.70 -4.89 -5.24
N ASN A 110 -17.74 -5.68 -4.95
CA ASN A 110 -19.07 -5.13 -4.73
C ASN A 110 -19.12 -4.56 -3.31
N ILE A 111 -18.91 -3.26 -3.18
CA ILE A 111 -18.88 -2.58 -1.89
C ILE A 111 -20.15 -1.75 -1.72
N THR A 112 -20.75 -1.84 -0.54
CA THR A 112 -21.78 -0.89 -0.11
C THR A 112 -21.10 0.35 0.51
N PRO A 113 -21.72 1.55 0.43
CA PRO A 113 -21.13 2.78 0.99
C PRO A 113 -20.75 2.69 2.46
N ASP A 114 -21.44 1.85 3.23
CA ASP A 114 -21.28 1.73 4.67
C ASP A 114 -20.24 0.69 5.10
N ASP A 115 -19.66 -0.08 4.16
CA ASP A 115 -18.71 -1.19 4.48
C ASP A 115 -17.35 -0.71 5.03
N GLY A 116 -17.07 0.58 5.05
CA GLY A 116 -15.78 1.14 5.44
C GLY A 116 -14.61 0.75 4.52
N LYS A 117 -14.87 -0.04 3.48
CA LYS A 117 -13.88 -0.54 2.52
C LYS A 117 -13.49 0.49 1.46
N ASN A 118 -14.29 1.53 1.30
CA ASN A 118 -14.07 2.61 0.33
C ASN A 118 -13.13 3.70 0.86
N ARG A 119 -12.16 3.30 1.69
CA ARG A 119 -11.09 4.18 2.18
C ARG A 119 -9.76 3.45 2.15
N PHE A 120 -8.67 4.20 2.01
CA PHE A 120 -7.34 3.65 2.18
C PHE A 120 -7.20 3.03 3.56
N SER A 121 -6.65 1.83 3.62
CA SER A 121 -6.44 1.11 4.87
C SER A 121 -5.14 0.30 4.82
N ILE A 122 -4.56 0.07 5.99
CA ILE A 122 -3.41 -0.83 6.15
C ILE A 122 -3.85 -1.95 7.09
N TYR A 123 -3.56 -3.20 6.69
CA TYR A 123 -3.87 -4.39 7.47
C TYR A 123 -2.60 -5.16 7.76
N SER A 124 -2.45 -5.67 8.98
CA SER A 124 -1.44 -6.67 9.29
C SER A 124 -1.90 -8.05 8.79
N THR A 125 -0.95 -8.93 8.43
CA THR A 125 -1.27 -10.28 8.01
C THR A 125 -0.91 -11.29 9.10
N ASN A 126 -1.67 -12.37 9.15
CA ASN A 126 -1.32 -13.61 9.82
C ASN A 126 -0.98 -14.71 8.79
N GLY A 127 -0.57 -15.88 9.23
CA GLY A 127 -0.21 -16.99 8.35
C GLY A 127 -1.33 -17.39 7.39
N ILE A 128 -2.59 -17.39 7.83
CA ILE A 128 -3.75 -17.74 6.99
C ILE A 128 -3.90 -16.74 5.85
N ILE A 129 -3.87 -15.45 6.16
CA ILE A 129 -3.99 -14.38 5.15
C ILE A 129 -2.82 -14.45 4.17
N ALA A 130 -1.59 -14.54 4.67
CA ALA A 130 -0.39 -14.58 3.84
C ALA A 130 -0.38 -15.77 2.86
N GLU A 131 -0.74 -16.96 3.33
CA GLU A 131 -0.76 -18.16 2.48
C GLU A 131 -1.90 -18.10 1.44
N ASN A 132 -3.07 -17.55 1.76
CA ASN A 132 -4.13 -17.35 0.77
C ASN A 132 -3.73 -16.34 -0.30
N LEU A 133 -3.08 -15.22 0.06
CA LEU A 133 -2.54 -14.25 -0.92
C LEU A 133 -1.52 -14.91 -1.86
N LYS A 134 -0.57 -15.67 -1.32
CA LYS A 134 0.42 -16.41 -2.10
C LYS A 134 -0.24 -17.48 -3.00
N PHE A 135 -1.23 -18.23 -2.48
CA PHE A 135 -1.98 -19.21 -3.23
C PHE A 135 -2.69 -18.58 -4.43
N ILE A 136 -3.46 -17.52 -4.23
CA ILE A 136 -4.15 -16.81 -5.31
C ILE A 136 -3.11 -16.30 -6.33
N ALA A 137 -2.02 -15.69 -5.86
CA ALA A 137 -0.96 -15.17 -6.72
C ALA A 137 -0.18 -16.25 -7.49
N SER A 138 -0.21 -17.52 -7.04
CA SER A 138 0.43 -18.64 -7.74
C SER A 138 -0.33 -19.08 -9.01
N LYS A 139 -1.59 -18.65 -9.17
CA LYS A 139 -2.48 -19.14 -10.23
C LYS A 139 -2.35 -18.40 -11.57
N GLY A 140 -1.44 -17.44 -11.66
CA GLY A 140 -1.14 -16.74 -12.91
C GLY A 140 -1.23 -15.23 -12.77
N LYS A 141 -1.14 -14.53 -13.90
CA LYS A 141 -1.20 -13.06 -13.96
C LYS A 141 -2.63 -12.52 -14.02
N VAL A 142 -3.59 -13.36 -14.44
CA VAL A 142 -5.01 -12.99 -14.60
C VAL A 142 -5.85 -14.19 -14.18
N ILE A 143 -6.86 -13.95 -13.36
CA ILE A 143 -7.93 -14.90 -13.04
C ILE A 143 -9.21 -14.31 -13.60
N THR A 144 -9.81 -14.99 -14.58
CA THR A 144 -11.05 -14.57 -15.23
C THR A 144 -12.22 -15.43 -14.77
N ARG A 145 -13.33 -14.82 -14.35
CA ARG A 145 -14.51 -15.50 -13.83
C ARG A 145 -15.01 -16.61 -14.75
N GLY A 146 -15.13 -16.33 -16.04
CA GLY A 146 -15.65 -17.30 -17.01
C GLY A 146 -14.72 -18.50 -17.30
N LYS A 147 -13.43 -18.42 -16.95
CA LYS A 147 -12.44 -19.47 -17.19
C LYS A 147 -12.06 -20.25 -15.93
N GLN A 148 -12.12 -19.60 -14.76
CA GLN A 148 -11.65 -20.11 -13.47
C GLN A 148 -12.67 -19.76 -12.37
N THR A 149 -13.93 -20.16 -12.57
CA THR A 149 -15.08 -19.71 -11.75
C THR A 149 -14.86 -19.92 -10.26
N ASP A 150 -14.45 -21.13 -9.85
CA ASP A 150 -14.26 -21.45 -8.43
C ASP A 150 -13.12 -20.65 -7.80
N LEU A 151 -12.00 -20.52 -8.51
CA LEU A 151 -10.87 -19.74 -8.07
C LEU A 151 -11.21 -18.24 -7.99
N TYR A 152 -11.94 -17.72 -8.97
CA TYR A 152 -12.42 -16.34 -8.97
C TYR A 152 -13.35 -16.07 -7.78
N ASN A 153 -14.32 -16.94 -7.54
CA ASN A 153 -15.26 -16.83 -6.43
C ASN A 153 -14.55 -16.93 -5.07
N PHE A 154 -13.59 -17.85 -4.97
CA PHE A 154 -12.74 -17.94 -3.78
C PHE A 154 -11.98 -16.65 -3.53
N ALA A 155 -11.27 -16.12 -4.52
CA ALA A 155 -10.50 -14.89 -4.39
C ALA A 155 -11.39 -13.69 -4.07
N LEU A 156 -12.55 -13.57 -4.74
CA LEU A 156 -13.52 -12.51 -4.47
C LEU A 156 -14.04 -12.56 -3.03
N SER A 157 -14.41 -13.74 -2.54
CA SER A 157 -14.89 -13.94 -1.17
C SER A 157 -13.80 -13.66 -0.15
N PHE A 158 -12.57 -14.11 -0.42
CA PHE A 158 -11.42 -13.85 0.44
C PHE A 158 -11.16 -12.36 0.59
N PHE A 159 -11.09 -11.59 -0.51
CA PHE A 159 -10.87 -10.16 -0.44
C PHE A 159 -12.04 -9.41 0.20
N ASN A 160 -13.28 -9.86 0.01
CA ASN A 160 -14.42 -9.28 0.71
C ASN A 160 -14.37 -9.48 2.22
N LEU A 161 -13.84 -10.60 2.69
CA LEU A 161 -13.71 -10.93 4.11
C LEU A 161 -12.41 -10.39 4.74
N LEU A 162 -11.40 -10.03 3.93
CA LEU A 162 -10.09 -9.60 4.41
C LEU A 162 -10.14 -8.57 5.54
N PRO A 163 -10.94 -7.48 5.45
CA PRO A 163 -11.04 -6.49 6.55
C PRO A 163 -11.52 -7.08 7.87
N GLN A 164 -12.33 -8.15 7.82
CA GLN A 164 -12.86 -8.83 9.02
C GLN A 164 -11.88 -9.87 9.58
N MET A 165 -10.94 -10.34 8.76
CA MET A 165 -9.90 -11.31 9.16
C MET A 165 -8.70 -10.64 9.84
N THR A 166 -8.65 -9.30 9.81
CA THR A 166 -7.55 -8.49 10.32
C THR A 166 -7.98 -7.70 11.55
N LEU A 167 -7.02 -7.37 12.41
CA LEU A 167 -7.24 -6.53 13.58
C LEU A 167 -6.49 -5.20 13.40
N GLY A 168 -7.06 -4.11 13.92
CA GLY A 168 -6.32 -2.88 14.16
C GLY A 168 -6.07 -1.96 12.96
N ALA A 169 -6.87 -2.04 11.87
CA ALA A 169 -6.68 -1.19 10.70
C ALA A 169 -6.58 0.32 11.02
N ASP A 170 -7.45 0.83 11.88
CA ASP A 170 -7.43 2.26 12.27
C ASP A 170 -6.21 2.62 13.13
N PHE A 171 -5.73 1.68 13.94
CA PHE A 171 -4.50 1.85 14.70
C PHE A 171 -3.28 1.91 13.76
N LEU A 172 -3.19 1.00 12.80
CA LEU A 172 -2.10 0.95 11.82
C LEU A 172 -2.04 2.22 10.97
N LEU A 173 -3.18 2.75 10.52
CA LEU A 173 -3.23 4.02 9.79
C LEU A 173 -2.66 5.19 10.59
N LYS A 174 -2.88 5.23 11.90
CA LYS A 174 -2.32 6.28 12.78
C LYS A 174 -0.85 6.07 13.09
N THR A 175 -0.41 4.84 13.16
CA THR A 175 0.95 4.45 13.55
C THR A 175 1.93 4.52 12.39
N LEU A 176 1.50 4.10 11.20
CA LEU A 176 2.36 3.98 10.01
C LEU A 176 2.35 5.22 9.11
N VAL A 177 1.90 6.37 9.61
CA VAL A 177 2.01 7.65 8.90
C VAL A 177 3.47 8.11 8.87
N ILE A 178 3.93 8.56 7.71
CA ILE A 178 5.22 9.22 7.56
C ILE A 178 5.03 10.70 7.89
N PRO A 179 5.69 11.22 8.94
CA PRO A 179 5.60 12.65 9.23
C PRO A 179 6.21 13.50 8.13
N ASN A 180 5.70 14.72 8.00
CA ASN A 180 6.23 15.70 7.04
C ASN A 180 7.66 16.21 7.40
N ASP A 181 8.14 15.95 8.61
CA ASP A 181 9.50 16.28 9.02
C ASP A 181 10.51 15.30 8.42
N SER A 182 11.22 15.74 7.39
CA SER A 182 12.19 14.92 6.65
C SER A 182 13.31 14.34 7.51
N ARG A 183 13.59 14.91 8.70
CA ARG A 183 14.59 14.40 9.63
C ARG A 183 14.16 13.08 10.27
N LEU A 184 12.86 12.82 10.35
CA LEU A 184 12.33 11.56 10.86
C LEU A 184 12.35 10.43 9.82
N HIS A 185 12.35 10.73 8.53
CA HIS A 185 12.29 9.69 7.49
C HIS A 185 13.38 8.63 7.61
N PRO A 186 14.69 8.98 7.74
CA PRO A 186 15.73 7.96 7.88
C PRO A 186 15.60 7.18 9.20
N ILE A 187 15.14 7.83 10.27
CA ILE A 187 14.94 7.22 11.57
C ILE A 187 13.81 6.19 11.53
N LEU A 188 12.68 6.56 10.94
CA LEU A 188 11.53 5.66 10.80
C LEU A 188 11.83 4.49 9.88
N ASN A 189 12.57 4.72 8.80
CA ASN A 189 13.05 3.65 7.93
C ASN A 189 13.91 2.66 8.71
N TYR A 190 14.87 3.15 9.50
CA TYR A 190 15.70 2.30 10.33
C TYR A 190 14.86 1.47 11.33
N ILE A 191 13.94 2.11 12.06
CA ILE A 191 13.05 1.43 13.00
C ILE A 191 12.24 0.34 12.29
N THR A 192 11.68 0.64 11.13
CA THR A 192 10.86 -0.30 10.36
C THR A 192 11.66 -1.52 9.87
N GLU A 193 12.93 -1.32 9.53
CA GLU A 193 13.83 -2.39 9.08
C GLU A 193 14.29 -3.30 10.24
N HIS A 194 14.36 -2.75 11.44
CA HIS A 194 14.85 -3.43 12.65
C HIS A 194 13.70 -3.68 13.65
N ILE A 195 12.45 -3.75 13.17
CA ILE A 195 11.25 -3.90 14.01
C ILE A 195 11.24 -5.18 14.86
N HIS A 196 12.09 -6.15 14.54
CA HIS A 196 12.25 -7.39 15.30
C HIS A 196 13.35 -7.31 16.36
N GLU A 197 14.03 -6.18 16.49
CA GLU A 197 15.08 -5.93 17.46
C GLU A 197 14.52 -5.12 18.64
N ASP A 198 15.14 -5.26 19.81
CA ASP A 198 14.82 -4.43 20.97
C ASP A 198 15.40 -3.02 20.78
N LEU A 199 14.64 -2.19 20.06
CA LEU A 199 15.02 -0.81 19.78
C LEU A 199 14.64 0.10 20.95
N ASN A 200 15.57 0.92 21.39
CA ASN A 200 15.29 1.96 22.36
C ASN A 200 15.65 3.36 21.84
N MET A 201 15.09 4.38 22.49
CA MET A 201 15.22 5.77 22.05
C MET A 201 16.65 6.29 22.17
N GLU A 202 17.42 5.81 23.14
CA GLU A 202 18.81 6.19 23.41
C GLU A 202 19.72 5.71 22.27
N GLN A 203 19.57 4.47 21.85
CA GLN A 203 20.36 3.88 20.76
C GLN A 203 20.10 4.61 19.44
N ILE A 204 18.82 4.83 19.13
CA ILE A 204 18.43 5.52 17.88
C ILE A 204 18.87 6.98 17.90
N ALA A 205 18.71 7.69 19.02
CA ALA A 205 19.17 9.07 19.13
C ALA A 205 20.69 9.18 18.90
N SER A 206 21.45 8.28 19.52
CA SER A 206 22.92 8.21 19.34
C SER A 206 23.31 7.95 17.88
N GLN A 207 22.65 7.00 17.22
CA GLN A 207 22.92 6.63 15.84
C GLN A 207 22.70 7.79 14.85
N TYR A 208 21.73 8.67 15.13
CA TYR A 208 21.40 9.82 14.27
C TYR A 208 21.97 11.15 14.81
N ASN A 209 22.92 11.10 15.74
CA ASN A 209 23.54 12.28 16.35
C ASN A 209 22.52 13.25 16.95
N LEU A 210 21.48 12.72 17.57
CA LEU A 210 20.44 13.46 18.27
C LEU A 210 20.53 13.21 19.78
N SER A 211 20.10 14.17 20.59
CA SER A 211 19.79 13.88 22.00
C SER A 211 18.42 13.19 22.08
N VAL A 212 18.22 12.34 23.09
CA VAL A 212 16.93 11.69 23.38
C VAL A 212 15.79 12.72 23.43
N ARG A 213 16.05 13.88 24.05
CA ARG A 213 15.08 14.99 24.13
C ARG A 213 14.71 15.53 22.74
N ASN A 214 15.69 15.71 21.84
CA ASN A 214 15.44 16.20 20.49
C ASN A 214 14.68 15.16 19.66
N LEU A 215 15.04 13.90 19.75
CA LEU A 215 14.33 12.81 19.07
C LEU A 215 12.89 12.72 19.56
N SER A 216 12.66 12.69 20.87
CA SER A 216 11.32 12.69 21.48
C SER A 216 10.48 13.89 21.03
N ARG A 217 11.09 15.09 20.98
CA ARG A 217 10.40 16.29 20.46
C ARG A 217 10.03 16.14 19.00
N LEU A 218 10.89 15.60 18.15
CA LEU A 218 10.60 15.36 16.73
C LEU A 218 9.39 14.42 16.57
N PHE A 219 9.33 13.34 17.30
CA PHE A 219 8.18 12.44 17.29
C PHE A 219 6.91 13.17 17.74
N ASN A 220 6.94 13.83 18.90
CA ASN A 220 5.77 14.52 19.46
C ASN A 220 5.25 15.66 18.55
N THR A 221 6.13 16.47 17.96
CA THR A 221 5.73 17.56 17.06
C THR A 221 5.16 17.05 15.75
N SER A 222 5.48 15.82 15.37
CA SER A 222 4.97 15.14 14.17
C SER A 222 3.69 14.34 14.45
N GLY A 223 3.16 14.40 15.68
CA GLY A 223 1.92 13.71 16.06
C GLY A 223 2.03 12.18 16.15
N ILE A 224 3.26 11.66 16.23
CA ILE A 224 3.54 10.23 16.34
C ILE A 224 4.27 9.91 17.64
N HIS A 225 4.13 8.68 18.13
CA HIS A 225 4.80 8.22 19.33
C HIS A 225 5.82 7.14 19.02
N PHE A 226 7.02 7.26 19.55
CA PHE A 226 8.10 6.28 19.36
C PHE A 226 7.67 4.86 19.71
N SER A 227 7.01 4.69 20.88
CA SER A 227 6.49 3.40 21.32
C SER A 227 5.51 2.72 20.35
N SER A 228 4.86 3.50 19.48
CA SER A 228 3.96 2.96 18.46
C SER A 228 4.68 2.30 17.28
N TYR A 229 6.00 2.51 17.15
CA TYR A 229 6.82 1.95 16.10
C TYR A 229 7.69 0.76 16.55
N VAL A 230 7.94 0.62 17.87
CA VAL A 230 8.88 -0.37 18.41
C VAL A 230 8.22 -1.46 19.27
N ASN A 231 6.88 -1.44 19.40
CA ASN A 231 6.12 -2.44 20.18
C ASN A 231 5.24 -3.32 19.29
#